data_171f2b1ad8a94440683a8aa25dff1084
#
_entry.id   171f2b1ad8a94440683a8aa25dff1084
#
_cell.length_a   1.000
_cell.length_b   1.000
_cell.length_c   1.000
_cell.angle_alpha   90.00
_cell.angle_beta   90.00
_cell.angle_gamma   90.00
#
_symmetry.space_group_name_H-M   'P 1'
#
loop_
_entity.id
_entity.type
_entity.pdbx_description
1 polymer ?
#
loop_
_entity_poly.entity_id
_entity_poly.type
_entity_poly.pdbx_seq_one_letter_code
_entity_poly.pdbx_strand_id
1 'polypeptide(L)'
;MSRIRNSRRFPKVTLGRAARLHRFVRLLTEESRRREAILQELRIGLRTFYRELKLLKRCGISVQRKGRMYGLRTTAEPVEGRLPFPDPQLNFAEMFELVRCPGPAAQRLAEILALVIDDRELTAPHVGPRGRKRPAPPRPGL
;
A
#
# COMPACT_ATOMS: atom_id res chain seq x y z
N MET A 1 -12.89 -14.03 17.03
CA MET A 1 -12.93 -12.60 16.70
C MET A 1 -11.63 -12.20 16.05
N SER A 2 -11.62 -12.19 14.76
CA SER A 2 -10.49 -11.65 14.03
C SER A 2 -10.58 -10.14 14.05
N ARG A 3 -10.00 -9.54 15.05
CA ARG A 3 -9.59 -8.16 14.88
C ARG A 3 -8.65 -8.16 13.69
N ILE A 4 -9.08 -7.54 12.60
CA ILE A 4 -8.15 -7.16 11.54
C ILE A 4 -7.19 -6.20 12.21
N ARG A 5 -6.18 -6.76 12.84
CA ARG A 5 -5.09 -5.96 13.33
C ARG A 5 -4.40 -5.39 12.10
N ASN A 6 -4.60 -4.15 11.92
CA ASN A 6 -3.98 -3.31 10.91
C ASN A 6 -2.47 -3.18 11.22
N SER A 7 -1.85 -4.29 11.60
CA SER A 7 -0.45 -4.32 12.01
C SER A 7 0.51 -4.19 10.83
N ARG A 8 -0.02 -4.18 9.61
CA ARG A 8 0.78 -3.96 8.40
C ARG A 8 0.03 -3.01 7.48
N ARG A 9 -0.07 -1.76 7.88
CA ARG A 9 -0.47 -0.72 6.94
C ARG A 9 0.68 -0.52 5.97
N PHE A 10 0.53 -1.11 4.80
CA PHE A 10 1.36 -0.71 3.69
C PHE A 10 1.07 0.77 3.39
N PRO A 11 2.09 1.60 3.26
CA PRO A 11 1.87 2.98 2.91
C PRO A 11 1.20 3.09 1.55
N LYS A 12 0.29 4.04 1.42
CA LYS A 12 -0.31 4.33 0.12
C LYS A 12 0.75 4.91 -0.80
N VAL A 13 0.84 4.37 -1.99
CA VAL A 13 1.79 4.84 -3.00
C VAL A 13 1.06 5.19 -4.30
N THR A 14 1.60 6.16 -5.01
CA THR A 14 1.16 6.47 -6.37
C THR A 14 1.72 5.46 -7.36
N LEU A 15 1.14 5.39 -8.56
CA LEU A 15 1.66 4.55 -9.64
C LEU A 15 3.13 4.85 -9.94
N GLY A 16 3.46 6.14 -10.06
CA GLY A 16 4.84 6.56 -10.34
C GLY A 16 5.82 6.16 -9.24
N ARG A 17 5.41 6.29 -7.99
CA ARG A 17 6.25 5.88 -6.86
C ARG A 17 6.40 4.37 -6.79
N ALA A 18 5.34 3.61 -7.01
CA ALA A 18 5.39 2.16 -7.03
C ALA A 18 6.33 1.66 -8.12
N ALA A 19 6.25 2.23 -9.32
CA ALA A 19 7.15 1.91 -10.43
C ALA A 19 8.61 2.20 -10.08
N ARG A 20 8.87 3.33 -9.45
CA ARG A 20 10.21 3.72 -9.02
C ARG A 20 10.77 2.78 -7.95
N LEU A 21 9.97 2.42 -6.96
CA LEU A 21 10.36 1.47 -5.91
C LEU A 21 10.66 0.09 -6.47
N HIS A 22 9.83 -0.38 -7.39
CA HIS A 22 10.03 -1.66 -8.08
C HIS A 22 11.37 -1.65 -8.84
N ARG A 23 11.62 -0.59 -9.59
CA ARG A 23 12.87 -0.41 -10.32
C ARG A 23 14.08 -0.35 -9.40
N PHE A 24 13.94 0.36 -8.27
CA PHE A 24 14.99 0.46 -7.25
C PHE A 24 15.38 -0.91 -6.70
N VAL A 25 14.40 -1.70 -6.30
CA VAL A 25 14.62 -3.06 -5.79
C VAL A 25 15.25 -3.94 -6.87
N ARG A 26 14.80 -3.86 -8.10
CA ARG A 26 15.38 -4.62 -9.19
C ARG A 26 16.83 -4.28 -9.44
N LEU A 27 17.19 -3.01 -9.42
CA LEU A 27 18.57 -2.58 -9.57
C LEU A 27 19.48 -3.21 -8.52
N LEU A 28 19.03 -3.22 -7.27
CA LEU A 28 19.79 -3.79 -6.16
C LEU A 28 19.78 -5.32 -6.15
N THR A 29 18.76 -5.95 -6.74
CA THR A 29 18.69 -7.40 -6.88
C THR A 29 19.74 -7.89 -7.88
N GLU A 30 19.98 -7.13 -8.95
CA GLU A 30 20.96 -7.46 -9.97
C GLU A 30 22.37 -7.40 -9.41
N GLU A 31 22.74 -6.30 -8.77
CA GLU A 31 24.05 -6.12 -8.14
C GLU A 31 24.03 -4.96 -7.14
N SER A 32 24.98 -4.96 -6.24
CA SER A 32 25.20 -3.81 -5.35
C SER A 32 25.66 -2.61 -6.18
N ARG A 33 25.16 -1.43 -5.82
CA ARG A 33 25.43 -0.19 -6.56
C ARG A 33 25.77 0.96 -5.62
N ARG A 34 26.55 1.89 -6.14
CA ARG A 34 26.82 3.14 -5.43
C ARG A 34 25.58 4.03 -5.45
N ARG A 35 25.44 4.83 -4.40
CA ARG A 35 24.33 5.79 -4.30
C ARG A 35 24.20 6.64 -5.55
N GLU A 36 25.28 7.18 -6.05
CA GLU A 36 25.30 8.05 -7.24
C GLU A 36 24.74 7.35 -8.47
N ALA A 37 25.09 6.09 -8.67
CA ALA A 37 24.55 5.27 -9.76
C ALA A 37 23.05 5.06 -9.62
N ILE A 38 22.56 4.81 -8.40
CA ILE A 38 21.14 4.63 -8.12
C ILE A 38 20.38 5.93 -8.39
N LEU A 39 20.90 7.07 -7.94
CA LEU A 39 20.28 8.37 -8.17
C LEU A 39 20.15 8.66 -9.66
N GLN A 40 21.16 8.32 -10.44
CA GLN A 40 21.18 8.49 -11.90
C GLN A 40 20.16 7.61 -12.60
N GLU A 41 20.16 6.32 -12.25
CA GLU A 41 19.26 5.32 -12.86
C GLU A 41 17.79 5.62 -12.57
N LEU A 42 17.50 6.03 -11.37
CA LEU A 42 16.13 6.34 -10.94
C LEU A 42 15.74 7.79 -11.22
N ARG A 43 16.68 8.62 -11.62
CA ARG A 43 16.47 10.06 -11.83
C ARG A 43 15.86 10.74 -10.62
N ILE A 44 16.42 10.48 -9.46
CA ILE A 44 15.96 11.04 -8.19
C ILE A 44 17.07 11.81 -7.50
N GLY A 45 16.67 12.72 -6.62
CA GLY A 45 17.59 13.43 -5.75
C GLY A 45 17.90 12.66 -4.47
N LEU A 46 18.86 13.16 -3.73
CA LEU A 46 19.34 12.54 -2.50
C LEU A 46 18.24 12.42 -1.44
N ARG A 47 17.41 13.42 -1.30
CA ARG A 47 16.29 13.43 -0.34
C ARG A 47 15.29 12.32 -0.65
N THR A 48 14.93 12.18 -1.91
CA THR A 48 14.03 11.12 -2.37
C THR A 48 14.65 9.74 -2.13
N PHE A 49 15.93 9.58 -2.39
CA PHE A 49 16.66 8.35 -2.16
C PHE A 49 16.52 7.87 -0.70
N TYR A 50 16.80 8.72 0.27
CA TYR A 50 16.68 8.35 1.69
C TYR A 50 15.24 8.11 2.11
N ARG A 51 14.31 8.83 1.53
CA ARG A 51 12.88 8.64 1.75
C ARG A 51 12.42 7.27 1.26
N GLU A 52 12.88 6.85 0.10
CA GLU A 52 12.58 5.54 -0.46
C GLU A 52 13.23 4.40 0.36
N LEU A 53 14.44 4.61 0.85
CA LEU A 53 15.09 3.64 1.74
C LEU A 53 14.28 3.40 3.02
N LYS A 54 13.73 4.45 3.62
CA LYS A 54 12.86 4.34 4.79
C LYS A 54 11.60 3.55 4.48
N LEU A 55 11.00 3.79 3.32
CA LEU A 55 9.81 3.07 2.89
C LEU A 55 10.11 1.59 2.68
N LEU A 56 11.20 1.27 2.01
CA LEU A 56 11.62 -0.12 1.81
C LEU A 56 11.80 -0.85 3.14
N LYS A 57 12.43 -0.20 4.11
CA LYS A 57 12.58 -0.75 5.45
C LYS A 57 11.23 -1.05 6.12
N ARG A 58 10.25 -0.14 5.98
CA ARG A 58 8.89 -0.35 6.49
C ARG A 58 8.19 -1.53 5.83
N CYS A 59 8.53 -1.83 4.59
CA CYS A 59 8.00 -2.98 3.85
C CYS A 59 8.75 -4.28 4.17
N GLY A 60 9.72 -4.25 5.07
CA GLY A 60 10.52 -5.41 5.42
C GLY A 60 11.64 -5.72 4.43
N ILE A 61 12.01 -4.75 3.61
CA ILE A 61 13.11 -4.88 2.65
C ILE A 61 14.36 -4.22 3.23
N SER A 62 15.33 -5.03 3.59
CA SER A 62 16.59 -4.55 4.17
C SER A 62 17.60 -4.23 3.08
N VAL A 63 17.85 -2.95 2.88
CA VAL A 63 18.94 -2.48 2.04
C VAL A 63 20.17 -2.29 2.92
N GLN A 64 21.23 -3.01 2.58
CA GLN A 64 22.48 -2.97 3.32
C GLN A 64 23.49 -2.06 2.64
N ARG A 65 24.19 -1.30 3.45
CA ARG A 65 25.31 -0.49 3.00
C ARG A 65 26.62 -1.16 3.44
N LYS A 66 27.47 -1.46 2.46
CA LYS A 66 28.84 -1.91 2.72
C LYS A 66 29.79 -0.92 2.06
N GLY A 67 30.45 -0.11 2.89
CA GLY A 67 31.27 0.98 2.37
C GLY A 67 30.43 1.99 1.60
N ARG A 68 30.70 2.16 0.33
CA ARG A 68 29.96 3.05 -0.57
C ARG A 68 28.90 2.35 -1.41
N MET A 69 28.74 1.03 -1.22
CA MET A 69 27.85 0.20 -2.00
C MET A 69 26.56 -0.11 -1.23
N TYR A 70 25.45 -0.01 -1.91
CA TYR A 70 24.15 -0.44 -1.41
C TYR A 70 23.71 -1.73 -2.10
N GLY A 71 23.21 -2.67 -1.33
CA GLY A 71 22.78 -3.96 -1.84
C GLY A 71 21.63 -4.53 -1.03
N LEU A 72 21.00 -5.56 -1.55
CA LEU A 72 19.96 -6.29 -0.84
C LEU A 72 20.54 -7.52 -0.19
N ARG A 73 20.04 -7.83 0.99
CA ARG A 73 20.30 -9.12 1.62
C ARG A 73 19.60 -10.19 0.80
N THR A 74 20.36 -11.23 0.42
CA THR A 74 19.80 -12.35 -0.33
C THR A 74 18.77 -13.07 0.54
N THR A 75 17.54 -13.13 0.04
CA THR A 75 16.45 -13.88 0.64
C THR A 75 15.97 -14.94 -0.33
N ALA A 76 15.40 -16.02 0.21
CA ALA A 76 14.87 -17.11 -0.60
C ALA A 76 13.63 -16.72 -1.40
N GLU A 77 12.95 -15.64 -1.00
CA GLU A 77 11.73 -15.16 -1.65
C GLU A 77 11.98 -13.89 -2.45
N PRO A 78 11.25 -13.68 -3.55
CA PRO A 78 11.34 -12.44 -4.30
C PRO A 78 10.99 -11.23 -3.44
N VAL A 79 11.93 -10.33 -3.29
CA VAL A 79 11.80 -9.15 -2.44
C VAL A 79 10.74 -8.19 -2.99
N GLU A 80 10.55 -8.16 -4.29
CA GLU A 80 9.55 -7.33 -4.98
C GLU A 80 8.13 -7.57 -4.48
N GLY A 81 7.83 -8.81 -4.05
CA GLY A 81 6.52 -9.16 -3.51
C GLY A 81 6.14 -8.42 -2.23
N ARG A 82 7.10 -7.79 -1.55
CA ARG A 82 6.87 -7.00 -0.34
C ARG A 82 6.57 -5.54 -0.62
N LEU A 83 6.73 -5.10 -1.86
CA LEU A 83 6.47 -3.72 -2.23
C LEU A 83 4.99 -3.39 -2.16
N PRO A 84 4.63 -2.17 -1.74
CA PRO A 84 3.24 -1.74 -1.74
C PRO A 84 2.75 -1.55 -3.18
N PHE A 85 1.53 -1.98 -3.42
CA PHE A 85 0.87 -1.80 -4.71
C PHE A 85 -0.11 -0.64 -4.60
N PRO A 86 -0.21 0.23 -5.62
CA PRO A 86 -1.18 1.31 -5.61
C PRO A 86 -2.61 0.78 -5.72
N ASP A 87 -3.56 1.54 -5.22
CA ASP A 87 -4.97 1.19 -5.32
C ASP A 87 -5.35 0.99 -6.80
N PRO A 88 -5.77 -0.22 -7.20
CA PRO A 88 -6.15 -0.49 -8.59
C PRO A 88 -7.51 0.07 -8.97
N GLN A 89 -8.23 0.68 -8.04
CA GLN A 89 -9.56 1.26 -8.26
C GLN A 89 -10.56 0.29 -8.89
N LEU A 90 -10.63 -0.89 -8.33
CA LEU A 90 -11.55 -1.94 -8.79
C LEU A 90 -12.97 -1.71 -8.24
N ASN A 91 -13.96 -1.99 -9.06
CA ASN A 91 -15.35 -1.97 -8.63
C ASN A 91 -15.77 -3.30 -7.98
N PHE A 92 -17.00 -3.36 -7.46
CA PHE A 92 -17.48 -4.57 -6.78
C PHE A 92 -17.50 -5.79 -7.70
N ALA A 93 -17.90 -5.66 -8.96
CA ALA A 93 -17.94 -6.77 -9.90
C ALA A 93 -16.55 -7.37 -10.12
N GLU A 94 -15.56 -6.53 -10.30
CA GLU A 94 -14.16 -6.93 -10.46
C GLU A 94 -13.61 -7.57 -9.17
N MET A 95 -13.97 -7.04 -8.01
CA MET A 95 -13.60 -7.63 -6.73
C MET A 95 -14.23 -9.00 -6.52
N PHE A 96 -15.50 -9.19 -6.90
CA PHE A 96 -16.16 -10.49 -6.87
C PHE A 96 -15.47 -11.52 -7.77
N GLU A 97 -14.96 -11.08 -8.88
CA GLU A 97 -14.17 -11.92 -9.78
C GLU A 97 -12.88 -12.39 -9.12
N LEU A 98 -12.16 -11.47 -8.50
CA LEU A 98 -10.87 -11.76 -7.84
C LEU A 98 -11.01 -12.68 -6.63
N VAL A 99 -12.08 -12.56 -5.85
CA VAL A 99 -12.27 -13.44 -4.68
C VAL A 99 -12.53 -14.88 -5.02
N ARG A 100 -12.84 -15.21 -6.27
CA ARG A 100 -12.95 -16.57 -6.75
C ARG A 100 -11.61 -17.25 -6.96
N CYS A 101 -10.54 -16.49 -7.03
CA CYS A 101 -9.20 -17.03 -7.16
C CYS A 101 -8.78 -17.76 -5.89
N PRO A 102 -7.98 -18.84 -5.98
CA PRO A 102 -7.45 -19.49 -4.78
C PRO A 102 -6.32 -18.66 -4.17
N GLY A 103 -6.16 -18.79 -2.87
CA GLY A 103 -5.04 -18.24 -2.17
C GLY A 103 -5.38 -17.23 -1.07
N PRO A 104 -4.41 -16.89 -0.21
CA PRO A 104 -4.65 -16.04 0.95
C PRO A 104 -5.00 -14.59 0.59
N ALA A 105 -4.52 -14.08 -0.54
CA ALA A 105 -4.87 -12.73 -0.99
C ALA A 105 -6.35 -12.63 -1.37
N ALA A 106 -6.87 -13.61 -2.10
CA ALA A 106 -8.29 -13.68 -2.45
C ALA A 106 -9.16 -13.83 -1.21
N GLN A 107 -8.73 -14.65 -0.25
CA GLN A 107 -9.42 -14.82 1.02
C GLN A 107 -9.50 -13.52 1.80
N ARG A 108 -8.43 -12.77 1.87
CA ARG A 108 -8.40 -11.44 2.51
C ARG A 108 -9.36 -10.47 1.84
N LEU A 109 -9.42 -10.48 0.51
CA LEU A 109 -10.39 -9.69 -0.25
C LEU A 109 -11.82 -10.09 0.07
N ALA A 110 -12.10 -11.40 0.16
CA ALA A 110 -13.42 -11.92 0.50
C ALA A 110 -13.88 -11.44 1.88
N GLU A 111 -12.99 -11.42 2.86
CA GLU A 111 -13.27 -10.91 4.19
C GLU A 111 -13.66 -9.42 4.16
N ILE A 112 -12.91 -8.62 3.42
CA ILE A 112 -13.19 -7.19 3.26
C ILE A 112 -14.53 -6.97 2.54
N LEU A 113 -14.78 -7.71 1.47
CA LEU A 113 -16.05 -7.64 0.74
C LEU A 113 -17.25 -7.98 1.64
N ALA A 114 -17.11 -9.02 2.46
CA ALA A 114 -18.16 -9.42 3.39
C ALA A 114 -18.49 -8.30 4.39
N LEU A 115 -17.46 -7.61 4.91
CA LEU A 115 -17.66 -6.48 5.82
C LEU A 115 -18.38 -5.32 5.13
N VAL A 116 -18.02 -5.01 3.91
CA VAL A 116 -18.64 -3.92 3.15
C VAL A 116 -20.10 -4.23 2.80
N ILE A 117 -20.40 -5.49 2.44
CA ILE A 117 -21.74 -5.93 2.05
C ILE A 117 -22.65 -6.06 3.28
N ASP A 118 -22.15 -6.64 4.35
CA ASP A 118 -22.95 -6.82 5.57
C ASP A 118 -23.21 -5.52 6.31
N ASP A 119 -22.29 -4.56 6.17
CA ASP A 119 -22.47 -3.19 6.63
C ASP A 119 -22.76 -3.04 8.15
N ARG A 120 -23.02 -4.11 8.88
CA ARG A 120 -23.40 -4.07 10.29
C ARG A 120 -22.36 -3.41 11.17
N GLU A 121 -21.09 -3.68 10.92
CA GLU A 121 -19.98 -3.07 11.67
C GLU A 121 -19.67 -1.65 11.20
N LEU A 122 -19.94 -1.37 9.94
CA LEU A 122 -19.67 -0.06 9.33
C LEU A 122 -20.78 0.94 9.58
N THR A 123 -22.03 0.44 9.67
CA THR A 123 -23.21 1.26 9.97
C THR A 123 -23.63 1.20 11.43
N ALA A 124 -22.95 0.43 12.26
CA ALA A 124 -23.12 0.53 13.68
C ALA A 124 -23.01 2.01 14.06
N PRO A 125 -23.97 2.54 14.84
CA PRO A 125 -24.01 3.96 15.06
C PRO A 125 -22.72 4.42 15.66
N HIS A 126 -21.98 5.14 14.84
CA HIS A 126 -20.89 5.92 15.38
C HIS A 126 -21.50 6.84 16.41
N VAL A 127 -21.16 6.60 17.66
CA VAL A 127 -21.37 7.59 18.71
C VAL A 127 -20.36 8.71 18.45
N GLY A 128 -20.45 9.28 17.28
CA GLY A 128 -19.75 10.48 16.90
C GLY A 128 -20.74 11.64 16.86
N PRO A 129 -20.26 12.86 16.83
CA PRO A 129 -21.15 14.00 16.76
C PRO A 129 -22.08 13.80 15.56
N ARG A 130 -23.34 13.62 15.85
CA ARG A 130 -24.38 13.53 14.82
C ARG A 130 -24.19 14.70 13.89
N GLY A 131 -23.94 14.40 12.63
CA GLY A 131 -23.84 15.42 11.62
C GLY A 131 -24.98 16.40 11.80
N ARG A 132 -24.65 17.68 11.73
CA ARG A 132 -25.60 18.77 11.83
C ARG A 132 -26.84 18.41 11.02
N LYS A 133 -27.99 18.37 11.68
CA LYS A 133 -29.27 18.31 10.94
C LYS A 133 -29.21 19.39 9.88
N ARG A 134 -29.35 19.00 8.63
CA ARG A 134 -29.56 19.98 7.57
C ARG A 134 -30.72 20.86 8.02
N PRO A 135 -30.57 22.17 7.99
CA PRO A 135 -31.71 23.05 8.26
C PRO A 135 -32.83 22.65 7.29
N ALA A 136 -34.00 22.49 7.84
CA ALA A 136 -35.17 22.22 7.05
C ALA A 136 -35.28 23.27 5.92
N PRO A 137 -35.63 22.89 4.69
CA PRO A 137 -35.84 23.87 3.65
C PRO A 137 -36.90 24.84 4.11
N PRO A 138 -36.76 26.13 3.78
CA PRO A 138 -37.76 27.10 4.16
C PRO A 138 -39.11 26.64 3.58
N ARG A 139 -40.12 26.60 4.40
CA ARG A 139 -41.47 26.35 3.93
C ARG A 139 -41.80 27.40 2.87
N PRO A 140 -42.37 26.99 1.73
CA PRO A 140 -42.86 28.00 0.80
C PRO A 140 -43.80 28.90 1.55
N GLY A 141 -43.44 30.17 1.62
CA GLY A 141 -44.26 31.16 2.29
C GLY A 141 -45.62 31.20 1.67
N LEU A 142 -46.57 31.22 2.51
CA LEU A 142 -47.92 31.66 2.11
C LEU A 142 -47.83 33.05 1.53
#